data_7744621419502019f3380ee4f322cbb2
#
_entry.id   7744621419502019f3380ee4f322cbb2
#
_cell.length_a   1.000
_cell.length_b   1.000
_cell.length_c   1.000
_cell.angle_alpha   90.00
_cell.angle_beta   90.00
_cell.angle_gamma   90.00
#
_symmetry.space_group_name_H-M   'P 1'
#
loop_
_entity.id
_entity.type
_entity.pdbx_description
1 polymer ?
#
loop_
_entity_poly.entity_id
_entity_poly.type
_entity_poly.pdbx_seq_one_letter_code
_entity_poly.pdbx_strand_id
1 'polypeptide(L)'
;SRLHILLGHFLAIFVLIFCQFLLLISFGQFALRVNYLSAPGATLLVAFSAALCIAALGLLIGTLAKNEEQAIIFSLVPMFVLGGIGGAMVPLEVTGRTFQTIGHVSPVAWAMDGFKNILLRGQGLESALLPSVALVGYAALFFVLAARRLSTAEEK
;
A
#
# COMPACT_ATOMS: atom_id res chain seq x y z
N SER A 1 -0.32 -25.74 -9.33
CA SER A 1 0.70 -25.62 -8.28
C SER A 1 0.25 -24.56 -7.26
N ARG A 2 0.70 -24.65 -6.01
CA ARG A 2 0.33 -23.78 -4.90
C ARG A 2 0.62 -22.30 -5.20
N LEU A 3 1.70 -22.05 -5.92
CA LEU A 3 2.06 -20.72 -6.40
C LEU A 3 0.96 -20.11 -7.27
N HIS A 4 0.28 -20.92 -8.08
CA HIS A 4 -0.84 -20.44 -8.90
C HIS A 4 -2.05 -20.04 -8.06
N ILE A 5 -2.33 -20.79 -6.98
CA ILE A 5 -3.42 -20.45 -6.05
C ILE A 5 -3.09 -19.14 -5.32
N LEU A 6 -1.85 -19.01 -4.82
CA LEU A 6 -1.40 -17.80 -4.15
C LEU A 6 -1.44 -16.58 -5.07
N LEU A 7 -0.96 -16.72 -6.31
CA LEU A 7 -1.01 -15.68 -7.32
C LEU A 7 -2.45 -15.32 -7.70
N GLY A 8 -3.34 -16.32 -7.77
CA GLY A 8 -4.76 -16.07 -8.03
C GLY A 8 -5.42 -15.23 -6.94
N HIS A 9 -5.18 -15.55 -5.67
CA HIS A 9 -5.67 -14.76 -4.53
C HIS A 9 -5.05 -13.37 -4.51
N PHE A 10 -3.73 -13.27 -4.70
CA PHE A 10 -3.05 -11.99 -4.79
C PHE A 10 -3.65 -11.10 -5.88
N LEU A 11 -3.82 -11.64 -7.08
CA LEU A 11 -4.36 -10.90 -8.21
C LEU A 11 -5.81 -10.45 -7.96
N ALA A 12 -6.64 -11.30 -7.36
CA ALA A 12 -8.01 -10.95 -7.02
C ALA A 12 -8.07 -9.79 -6.02
N ILE A 13 -7.26 -9.85 -4.95
CA ILE A 13 -7.16 -8.78 -3.95
C ILE A 13 -6.61 -7.50 -4.60
N PHE A 14 -5.57 -7.62 -5.42
CA PHE A 14 -4.96 -6.49 -6.13
C PHE A 14 -5.98 -5.78 -7.03
N VAL A 15 -6.69 -6.51 -7.87
CA VAL A 15 -7.69 -5.93 -8.78
C VAL A 15 -8.77 -5.19 -7.99
N LEU A 16 -9.26 -5.79 -6.90
CA LEU A 16 -10.28 -5.17 -6.05
C LEU A 16 -9.77 -3.85 -5.45
N ILE A 17 -8.56 -3.85 -4.87
CA ILE A 17 -7.97 -2.65 -4.25
C ILE A 17 -7.67 -1.60 -5.32
N PHE A 18 -7.13 -2.00 -6.47
CA PHE A 18 -6.82 -1.06 -7.54
C PHE A 18 -8.08 -0.41 -8.10
N CYS A 19 -9.15 -1.16 -8.32
CA CYS A 19 -10.45 -0.61 -8.71
C CYS A 19 -10.98 0.37 -7.66
N GLN A 20 -10.82 0.07 -6.38
CA GLN A 20 -11.18 0.98 -5.29
C GLN A 20 -10.38 2.28 -5.33
N PHE A 21 -9.06 2.22 -5.58
CA PHE A 21 -8.24 3.42 -5.78
C PHE A 21 -8.74 4.26 -6.96
N LEU A 22 -9.03 3.63 -8.11
CA LEU A 22 -9.55 4.33 -9.27
C LEU A 22 -10.89 5.01 -8.97
N LEU A 23 -11.78 4.34 -8.24
CA LEU A 23 -13.06 4.89 -7.83
C LEU A 23 -12.85 6.11 -6.91
N LEU A 24 -11.98 6.01 -5.89
CA LEU A 24 -11.70 7.11 -4.97
C LEU A 24 -11.02 8.30 -5.66
N ILE A 25 -10.08 8.04 -6.57
CA ILE A 25 -9.42 9.08 -7.37
C ILE A 25 -10.45 9.78 -8.27
N SER A 26 -11.32 9.02 -8.92
CA SER A 26 -12.40 9.57 -9.76
C SER A 26 -13.36 10.41 -8.94
N PHE A 27 -13.79 9.91 -7.78
CA PHE A 27 -14.65 10.67 -6.88
C PHE A 27 -13.97 11.94 -6.37
N GLY A 28 -12.71 11.85 -5.95
CA GLY A 28 -11.92 13.00 -5.52
C GLY A 28 -11.76 14.05 -6.63
N GLN A 29 -11.53 13.61 -7.87
CA GLN A 29 -11.39 14.49 -9.03
C GLN A 29 -12.70 15.22 -9.36
N PHE A 30 -13.82 14.48 -9.46
CA PHE A 30 -15.10 15.03 -9.97
C PHE A 30 -15.96 15.66 -8.87
N ALA A 31 -16.04 15.04 -7.68
CA ALA A 31 -16.87 15.50 -6.60
C ALA A 31 -16.18 16.54 -5.70
N LEU A 32 -14.91 16.29 -5.34
CA LEU A 32 -14.15 17.16 -4.44
C LEU A 32 -13.25 18.16 -5.17
N ARG A 33 -13.17 18.06 -6.52
CA ARG A 33 -12.32 18.90 -7.37
C ARG A 33 -10.83 18.87 -7.00
N VAL A 34 -10.37 17.76 -6.44
CA VAL A 34 -8.95 17.52 -6.17
C VAL A 34 -8.25 17.16 -7.49
N ASN A 35 -7.20 17.89 -7.84
CA ASN A 35 -6.59 17.78 -9.16
C ASN A 35 -5.65 16.57 -9.30
N TYR A 36 -6.20 15.35 -9.23
CA TYR A 36 -5.45 14.12 -9.48
C TYR A 36 -4.96 13.97 -10.93
N LEU A 37 -5.66 14.62 -11.87
CA LEU A 37 -5.32 14.57 -13.29
C LEU A 37 -4.27 15.61 -13.71
N SER A 38 -3.67 16.35 -12.78
CA SER A 38 -2.51 17.20 -13.07
C SER A 38 -1.33 16.40 -13.64
N ALA A 39 -1.14 15.18 -13.14
CA ALA A 39 -0.14 14.23 -13.64
C ALA A 39 -0.73 12.81 -13.62
N PRO A 40 -1.58 12.44 -14.59
CA PRO A 40 -2.36 11.19 -14.55
C PRO A 40 -1.48 9.95 -14.52
N GLY A 41 -0.36 9.94 -15.25
CA GLY A 41 0.60 8.85 -15.23
C GLY A 41 1.26 8.64 -13.86
N ALA A 42 1.61 9.73 -13.18
CA ALA A 42 2.17 9.68 -11.83
C ALA A 42 1.13 9.17 -10.81
N THR A 43 -0.09 9.67 -10.88
CA THR A 43 -1.21 9.26 -10.01
C THR A 43 -1.50 7.77 -10.16
N LEU A 44 -1.58 7.27 -11.40
CA LEU A 44 -1.82 5.86 -11.67
C LEU A 44 -0.63 4.98 -11.20
N LEU A 45 0.60 5.44 -11.37
CA LEU A 45 1.79 4.71 -10.92
C LEU A 45 1.81 4.55 -9.41
N VAL A 46 1.53 5.62 -8.65
CA VAL A 46 1.47 5.55 -7.19
C VAL A 46 0.30 4.69 -6.74
N ALA A 47 -0.88 4.83 -7.33
CA ALA A 47 -2.05 4.02 -7.00
C ALA A 47 -1.82 2.54 -7.28
N PHE A 48 -1.19 2.22 -8.41
CA PHE A 48 -0.86 0.85 -8.79
C PHE A 48 0.13 0.20 -7.82
N SER A 49 1.23 0.88 -7.52
CA SER A 49 2.26 0.39 -6.59
C SER A 49 1.74 0.29 -5.14
N ALA A 50 0.90 1.23 -4.71
CA ALA A 50 0.23 1.15 -3.42
C ALA A 50 -0.75 -0.04 -3.36
N ALA A 51 -1.53 -0.27 -4.41
CA ALA A 51 -2.43 -1.42 -4.49
C ALA A 51 -1.68 -2.75 -4.44
N LEU A 52 -0.52 -2.87 -5.13
CA LEU A 52 0.35 -4.04 -5.04
C LEU A 52 0.84 -4.29 -3.61
N CYS A 53 1.29 -3.22 -2.93
CA CYS A 53 1.79 -3.31 -1.56
C CYS A 53 0.69 -3.78 -0.60
N ILE A 54 -0.50 -3.17 -0.67
CA ILE A 54 -1.64 -3.51 0.19
C ILE A 54 -2.13 -4.93 -0.10
N ALA A 55 -2.19 -5.33 -1.37
CA ALA A 55 -2.59 -6.69 -1.75
C ALA A 55 -1.62 -7.75 -1.20
N ALA A 56 -0.32 -7.48 -1.27
CA ALA A 56 0.71 -8.38 -0.73
C ALA A 56 0.65 -8.46 0.80
N LEU A 57 0.40 -7.33 1.49
CA LEU A 57 0.19 -7.32 2.93
C LEU A 57 -1.07 -8.09 3.32
N GLY A 58 -2.18 -7.88 2.62
CA GLY A 58 -3.43 -8.62 2.83
C GLY A 58 -3.26 -10.13 2.64
N LEU A 59 -2.52 -10.54 1.60
CA LEU A 59 -2.17 -11.93 1.36
C LEU A 59 -1.35 -12.50 2.52
N LEU A 60 -0.34 -11.77 3.00
CA LEU A 60 0.48 -12.18 4.14
C LEU A 60 -0.38 -12.36 5.40
N ILE A 61 -1.27 -11.42 5.70
CA ILE A 61 -2.20 -11.52 6.82
C ILE A 61 -3.08 -12.76 6.69
N GLY A 62 -3.61 -13.02 5.50
CA GLY A 62 -4.41 -14.22 5.22
C GLY A 62 -3.66 -15.53 5.47
N THR A 63 -2.34 -15.57 5.21
CA THR A 63 -1.51 -16.76 5.51
C THR A 63 -1.16 -16.92 6.98
N LEU A 64 -1.25 -15.85 7.78
CA LEU A 64 -0.94 -15.85 9.21
C LEU A 64 -2.18 -16.15 10.06
N ALA A 65 -3.34 -15.70 9.63
CA ALA A 65 -4.60 -15.88 10.35
C ALA A 65 -5.11 -17.32 10.27
N LYS A 66 -5.58 -17.84 11.39
CA LYS A 66 -6.18 -19.20 11.47
C LYS A 66 -7.71 -19.18 11.41
N ASN A 67 -8.31 -18.04 11.68
CA ASN A 67 -9.75 -17.82 11.65
C ASN A 67 -10.06 -16.35 11.32
N GLU A 68 -11.33 -16.03 11.09
CA GLU A 68 -11.79 -14.69 10.72
C GLU A 68 -11.47 -13.64 11.79
N GLU A 69 -11.63 -13.97 13.07
CA GLU A 69 -11.34 -13.04 14.17
C GLU A 69 -9.86 -12.64 14.20
N GLN A 70 -8.96 -13.61 14.00
CA GLN A 70 -7.51 -13.33 13.90
C GLN A 70 -7.20 -12.51 12.65
N ALA A 71 -7.85 -12.76 11.52
CA ALA A 71 -7.65 -11.98 10.31
C ALA A 71 -8.02 -10.51 10.53
N ILE A 72 -9.12 -10.24 11.23
CA ILE A 72 -9.54 -8.88 11.59
C ILE A 72 -8.49 -8.20 12.47
N ILE A 73 -8.05 -8.84 13.56
CA ILE A 73 -7.05 -8.27 14.48
C ILE A 73 -5.73 -8.03 13.75
N PHE A 74 -5.26 -9.00 12.96
CA PHE A 74 -4.02 -8.90 12.19
C PHE A 74 -4.08 -7.86 11.07
N SER A 75 -5.28 -7.44 10.66
CA SER A 75 -5.47 -6.34 9.72
C SER A 75 -5.52 -4.99 10.43
N LEU A 76 -6.19 -4.91 11.57
CA LEU A 76 -6.34 -3.66 12.33
C LEU A 76 -5.00 -3.17 12.91
N VAL A 77 -4.18 -4.08 13.45
CA VAL A 77 -2.90 -3.70 14.07
C VAL A 77 -1.96 -3.03 13.03
N PRO A 78 -1.66 -3.64 11.87
CA PRO A 78 -0.86 -2.95 10.85
C PRO A 78 -1.51 -1.67 10.34
N MET A 79 -2.83 -1.64 10.19
CA MET A 79 -3.54 -0.45 9.74
C MET A 79 -3.27 0.74 10.66
N PHE A 80 -3.43 0.57 11.96
CA PHE A 80 -3.21 1.66 12.93
C PHE A 80 -1.73 1.97 13.13
N VAL A 81 -0.88 0.95 13.21
CA VAL A 81 0.56 1.15 13.43
C VAL A 81 1.21 1.77 12.20
N LEU A 82 1.05 1.17 11.02
CA LEU A 82 1.67 1.67 9.79
C LEU A 82 1.03 2.99 9.35
N GLY A 83 -0.28 3.16 9.52
CA GLY A 83 -0.99 4.41 9.23
C GLY A 83 -0.59 5.53 10.19
N GLY A 84 -0.45 5.23 11.48
CA GLY A 84 -0.05 6.18 12.51
C GLY A 84 1.37 6.71 12.28
N ILE A 85 2.36 5.80 12.20
CA ILE A 85 3.75 6.18 11.95
C ILE A 85 3.99 6.66 10.50
N GLY A 86 3.22 6.20 9.54
CA GLY A 86 3.34 6.56 8.12
C GLY A 86 2.71 7.91 7.74
N GLY A 87 2.17 8.65 8.71
CA GLY A 87 1.66 9.99 8.45
C GLY A 87 0.23 10.08 7.91
N ALA A 88 -0.53 8.97 7.91
CA ALA A 88 -1.92 8.99 7.49
C ALA A 88 -2.86 9.65 8.52
N MET A 89 -2.53 9.53 9.81
CA MET A 89 -3.31 10.14 10.90
C MET A 89 -2.79 11.53 11.26
N VAL A 90 -1.48 11.70 11.33
CA VAL A 90 -0.82 12.98 11.61
C VAL A 90 0.24 13.19 10.52
N PRO A 91 0.15 14.29 9.73
CA PRO A 91 1.11 14.54 8.67
C PRO A 91 2.54 14.56 9.19
N LEU A 92 3.46 13.84 8.53
CA LEU A 92 4.85 13.74 8.98
C LEU A 92 5.58 15.10 8.97
N GLU A 93 5.11 16.04 8.16
CA GLU A 93 5.68 17.38 8.03
C GLU A 93 5.58 18.21 9.32
N VAL A 94 4.56 17.94 10.16
CA VAL A 94 4.38 18.63 11.45
C VAL A 94 5.17 17.95 12.58
N THR A 95 5.82 16.83 12.30
CA THR A 95 6.62 16.08 13.28
C THR A 95 8.11 16.42 13.14
N GLY A 96 8.90 16.13 14.18
CA GLY A 96 10.35 16.35 14.14
C GLY A 96 11.05 15.44 13.12
N ARG A 97 12.24 15.83 12.66
CA ARG A 97 13.04 15.11 11.66
C ARG A 97 13.23 13.62 11.97
N THR A 98 13.46 13.29 13.23
CA THR A 98 13.62 11.90 13.68
C THR A 98 12.36 11.08 13.39
N PHE A 99 11.19 11.65 13.68
CA PHE A 99 9.92 10.96 13.44
C PHE A 99 9.61 10.82 11.95
N GLN A 100 9.99 11.79 11.13
CA GLN A 100 9.89 11.70 9.68
C GLN A 100 10.72 10.53 9.12
N THR A 101 11.94 10.35 9.61
CA THR A 101 12.81 9.24 9.19
C THR A 101 12.22 7.89 9.61
N ILE A 102 11.73 7.77 10.84
CA ILE A 102 11.09 6.55 11.35
C ILE A 102 9.79 6.27 10.56
N GLY A 103 9.03 7.30 10.21
CA GLY A 103 7.80 7.18 9.43
C GLY A 103 8.00 6.48 8.10
N HIS A 104 9.13 6.71 7.43
CA HIS A 104 9.46 6.09 6.14
C HIS A 104 9.83 4.59 6.23
N VAL A 105 9.90 4.01 7.43
CA VAL A 105 9.87 2.55 7.60
C VAL A 105 8.47 1.98 7.27
N SER A 106 7.44 2.82 7.28
CA SER A 106 6.09 2.43 6.87
C SER A 106 5.88 2.61 5.36
N PRO A 107 5.30 1.62 4.67
CA PRO A 107 4.90 1.79 3.27
C PRO A 107 3.85 2.90 3.09
N VAL A 108 3.09 3.22 4.13
CA VAL A 108 2.09 4.29 4.10
C VAL A 108 2.73 5.66 3.88
N ALA A 109 3.90 5.92 4.48
CA ALA A 109 4.62 7.19 4.28
C ALA A 109 5.01 7.38 2.79
N TRP A 110 5.48 6.34 2.14
CA TRP A 110 5.82 6.39 0.71
C TRP A 110 4.61 6.63 -0.18
N ALA A 111 3.47 5.99 0.13
CA ALA A 111 2.22 6.24 -0.58
C ALA A 111 1.75 7.69 -0.39
N MET A 112 1.81 8.19 0.84
CA MET A 112 1.46 9.59 1.16
C MET A 112 2.36 10.58 0.44
N ASP A 113 3.68 10.34 0.42
CA ASP A 113 4.62 11.20 -0.29
C ASP A 113 4.38 11.21 -1.79
N GLY A 114 4.10 10.05 -2.39
CA GLY A 114 3.77 9.95 -3.80
C GLY A 114 2.57 10.81 -4.18
N PHE A 115 1.46 10.69 -3.45
CA PHE A 115 0.27 11.50 -3.69
C PHE A 115 0.48 12.99 -3.37
N LYS A 116 1.17 13.32 -2.27
CA LYS A 116 1.47 14.72 -1.91
C LYS A 116 2.35 15.41 -2.95
N ASN A 117 3.35 14.73 -3.49
CA ASN A 117 4.20 15.27 -4.54
C ASN A 117 3.39 15.70 -5.76
N ILE A 118 2.38 14.92 -6.12
CA ILE A 118 1.48 15.21 -7.25
C ILE A 118 0.50 16.32 -6.89
N LEU A 119 -0.24 16.15 -5.78
CA LEU A 119 -1.39 16.99 -5.46
C LEU A 119 -1.01 18.35 -4.86
N LEU A 120 -0.01 18.39 -3.98
CA LEU A 120 0.35 19.61 -3.26
C LEU A 120 1.54 20.33 -3.88
N ARG A 121 2.48 19.57 -4.48
CA ARG A 121 3.70 20.13 -5.05
C ARG A 121 3.62 20.27 -6.57
N GLY A 122 2.58 19.74 -7.21
CA GLY A 122 2.38 19.81 -8.66
C GLY A 122 3.48 19.11 -9.46
N GLN A 123 4.17 18.14 -8.86
CA GLN A 123 5.28 17.44 -9.48
C GLN A 123 4.80 16.34 -10.42
N GLY A 124 5.61 16.03 -11.43
CA GLY A 124 5.28 15.03 -12.45
C GLY A 124 5.70 13.60 -12.09
N LEU A 125 5.81 12.77 -13.13
CA LEU A 125 6.10 11.34 -13.04
C LEU A 125 7.41 11.02 -12.28
N GLU A 126 8.43 11.85 -12.44
CA GLU A 126 9.75 11.64 -11.81
C GLU A 126 9.65 11.58 -10.27
N SER A 127 8.81 12.43 -9.69
CA SER A 127 8.62 12.48 -8.23
C SER A 127 7.85 11.29 -7.67
N ALA A 128 7.10 10.59 -8.51
CA ALA A 128 6.36 9.38 -8.16
C ALA A 128 7.23 8.11 -8.23
N LEU A 129 8.39 8.14 -8.91
CA LEU A 129 9.22 6.97 -9.12
C LEU A 129 9.78 6.41 -7.80
N LEU A 130 10.40 7.23 -6.98
CA LEU A 130 11.00 6.79 -5.72
C LEU A 130 9.96 6.19 -4.75
N PRO A 131 8.82 6.86 -4.47
CA PRO A 131 7.75 6.26 -3.68
C PRO A 131 7.23 4.94 -4.26
N SER A 132 7.05 4.88 -5.57
CA SER A 132 6.54 3.68 -6.24
C SER A 132 7.51 2.51 -6.17
N VAL A 133 8.81 2.74 -6.36
CA VAL A 133 9.85 1.70 -6.20
C VAL A 133 9.89 1.19 -4.76
N ALA A 134 9.80 2.06 -3.77
CA ALA A 134 9.73 1.65 -2.37
C ALA A 134 8.49 0.77 -2.11
N LEU A 135 7.32 1.17 -2.60
CA LEU A 135 6.08 0.39 -2.44
C LEU A 135 6.14 -0.97 -3.12
N VAL A 136 6.72 -1.06 -4.33
CA VAL A 136 6.95 -2.34 -5.01
C VAL A 136 7.92 -3.21 -4.23
N GLY A 137 8.96 -2.63 -3.63
CA GLY A 137 9.88 -3.33 -2.73
C GLY A 137 9.18 -3.94 -1.53
N TYR A 138 8.30 -3.19 -0.86
CA TYR A 138 7.44 -3.72 0.21
C TYR A 138 6.49 -4.80 -0.29
N ALA A 139 5.88 -4.62 -1.47
CA ALA A 139 5.01 -5.64 -2.06
C ALA A 139 5.76 -6.96 -2.28
N ALA A 140 6.97 -6.90 -2.84
CA ALA A 140 7.82 -8.07 -3.03
C ALA A 140 8.18 -8.74 -1.71
N LEU A 141 8.56 -7.95 -0.68
CA LEU A 141 8.87 -8.45 0.65
C LEU A 141 7.67 -9.20 1.27
N PHE A 142 6.50 -8.58 1.30
CA PHE A 142 5.29 -9.18 1.88
C PHE A 142 4.85 -10.42 1.11
N PHE A 143 4.94 -10.40 -0.22
CA PHE A 143 4.61 -11.55 -1.05
C PHE A 143 5.56 -12.73 -0.80
N VAL A 144 6.87 -12.50 -0.72
CA VAL A 144 7.86 -13.54 -0.41
C VAL A 144 7.62 -14.13 0.98
N LEU A 145 7.32 -13.28 1.97
CA LEU A 145 7.00 -13.74 3.32
C LEU A 145 5.73 -14.61 3.34
N ALA A 146 4.69 -14.21 2.61
CA ALA A 146 3.46 -14.99 2.46
C ALA A 146 3.73 -16.35 1.81
N ALA A 147 4.51 -16.37 0.73
CA ALA A 147 4.87 -17.60 0.01
C ALA A 147 5.69 -18.56 0.89
N ARG A 148 6.67 -18.05 1.63
CA ARG A 148 7.47 -18.85 2.57
C ARG A 148 6.62 -19.42 3.71
N ARG A 149 5.70 -18.61 4.24
CA ARG A 149 4.82 -19.06 5.34
C ARG A 149 3.93 -20.21 4.90
N LEU A 150 3.40 -20.15 3.69
CA LEU A 150 2.54 -21.20 3.14
C LEU A 150 3.30 -22.52 2.95
N SER A 151 4.57 -22.46 2.52
CA SER A 151 5.41 -23.65 2.36
C SER A 151 5.75 -24.32 3.69
N THR A 152 6.01 -23.53 4.75
CA THR A 152 6.40 -24.06 6.06
C THR A 152 5.20 -24.61 6.88
N ALA A 153 3.97 -24.19 6.57
CA ALA A 153 2.78 -24.63 7.28
C ALA A 153 2.41 -26.09 6.97
N GLU A 154 2.99 -26.72 5.97
CA GLU A 154 2.68 -28.07 5.51
C GLU A 154 3.73 -29.11 5.87
N GLU A 155 4.88 -28.72 6.41
CA GLU A 155 5.89 -29.65 6.95
C GLU A 155 5.59 -30.10 8.38
N LYS A 156 4.45 -29.64 8.96
CA LYS A 156 3.99 -30.00 10.30
C LYS A 156 2.63 -30.73 10.23
#